data_51437d16f210734cc9ec388fe8253c8a
#
_entry.id   51437d16f210734cc9ec388fe8253c8a
#
_cell.length_a   1.000
_cell.length_b   1.000
_cell.length_c   1.000
_cell.angle_alpha   90.00
_cell.angle_beta   90.00
_cell.angle_gamma   90.00
#
_symmetry.space_group_name_H-M   'P 1'
#
loop_
_entity.id
_entity.type
_entity.pdbx_description
1 polymer ?
#
loop_
_entity_poly.entity_id
_entity_poly.type
_entity_poly.pdbx_seq_one_letter_code
_entity_poly.pdbx_strand_id
1 'polypeptide(L)'
;MFKKQWLAFVLAFILPLLAVYGWWGGFNSASVTETEAGPYRYAYLEYEGPISNMRKSQRGVLNKFTASKVVAGDTISVILTDPRAANGKVRAQLGYTLTDTAILPEGLKEGHIAQRPIYAARVQAAVLLAPSKAYQALSDSLESSGKTIVMPTVELYRPAGKANRIGTFTLEMSR
;
A
#
# COMPACT_ATOMS: atom_id res chain seq x y z
N MET A 1 -46.47 8.67 -11.67
CA MET A 1 -45.97 9.14 -10.37
C MET A 1 -44.89 8.25 -9.78
N PHE A 2 -44.95 6.94 -9.86
CA PHE A 2 -43.99 5.98 -9.29
C PHE A 2 -42.53 6.10 -9.79
N LYS A 3 -42.30 6.47 -11.07
CA LYS A 3 -40.95 6.60 -11.63
C LYS A 3 -40.09 7.70 -11.00
N LYS A 4 -40.68 8.82 -10.58
CA LYS A 4 -39.92 9.92 -9.95
C LYS A 4 -39.52 9.62 -8.49
N GLN A 5 -40.39 8.92 -7.75
CA GLN A 5 -40.09 8.51 -6.38
C GLN A 5 -38.99 7.46 -6.31
N TRP A 6 -38.99 6.50 -7.21
CA TRP A 6 -37.93 5.49 -7.31
C TRP A 6 -36.55 6.13 -7.58
N LEU A 7 -36.49 7.10 -8.49
CA LEU A 7 -35.25 7.84 -8.76
C LEU A 7 -34.75 8.58 -7.51
N ALA A 8 -35.65 9.21 -6.74
CA ALA A 8 -35.29 9.89 -5.50
C ALA A 8 -34.72 8.89 -4.45
N PHE A 9 -35.29 7.70 -4.32
CA PHE A 9 -34.75 6.65 -3.45
C PHE A 9 -33.37 6.19 -3.90
N VAL A 10 -33.19 5.91 -5.19
CA VAL A 10 -31.88 5.49 -5.75
C VAL A 10 -30.82 6.56 -5.49
N LEU A 11 -31.14 7.82 -5.73
CA LEU A 11 -30.23 8.95 -5.47
C LEU A 11 -29.91 9.10 -3.98
N ALA A 12 -30.90 8.93 -3.09
CA ALA A 12 -30.69 9.02 -1.65
C ALA A 12 -29.74 7.94 -1.11
N PHE A 13 -29.68 6.76 -1.76
CA PHE A 13 -28.73 5.69 -1.40
C PHE A 13 -27.38 5.83 -2.09
N ILE A 14 -27.36 6.20 -3.37
CA ILE A 14 -26.12 6.25 -4.16
C ILE A 14 -25.27 7.46 -3.80
N LEU A 15 -25.87 8.63 -3.58
CA LEU A 15 -25.14 9.86 -3.27
C LEU A 15 -24.26 9.76 -2.01
N PRO A 16 -24.75 9.23 -0.87
CA PRO A 16 -23.88 9.03 0.30
C PRO A 16 -22.74 8.06 0.04
N LEU A 17 -22.96 6.99 -0.73
CA LEU A 17 -21.92 6.02 -1.10
C LEU A 17 -20.85 6.67 -1.98
N LEU A 18 -21.24 7.45 -2.97
CA LEU A 18 -20.32 8.21 -3.82
C LEU A 18 -19.55 9.26 -3.01
N ALA A 19 -20.22 9.93 -2.06
CA ALA A 19 -19.56 10.89 -1.17
C ALA A 19 -18.48 10.21 -0.30
N VAL A 20 -18.80 9.06 0.32
CA VAL A 20 -17.84 8.27 1.10
C VAL A 20 -16.71 7.76 0.21
N TYR A 21 -17.02 7.25 -0.99
CA TYR A 21 -16.03 6.79 -1.95
C TYR A 21 -15.08 7.92 -2.37
N GLY A 22 -15.62 9.10 -2.68
CA GLY A 22 -14.82 10.30 -2.99
C GLY A 22 -13.96 10.74 -1.81
N TRP A 23 -14.54 10.72 -0.59
CA TRP A 23 -13.81 11.03 0.63
C TRP A 23 -12.61 10.09 0.88
N TRP A 24 -12.71 8.85 0.44
CA TRP A 24 -11.62 7.86 0.55
C TRP A 24 -10.61 7.94 -0.61
N GLY A 25 -10.70 8.96 -1.46
CA GLY A 25 -9.83 9.11 -2.62
C GLY A 25 -10.16 8.12 -3.74
N GLY A 26 -11.40 7.65 -3.78
CA GLY A 26 -11.87 6.69 -4.78
C GLY A 26 -11.81 7.25 -6.21
N PHE A 27 -11.91 8.57 -6.38
CA PHE A 27 -11.77 9.24 -7.68
C PHE A 27 -10.33 9.68 -8.00
N ASN A 28 -9.39 9.56 -7.05
CA ASN A 28 -8.01 9.94 -7.31
C ASN A 28 -7.35 8.93 -8.24
N SER A 29 -6.65 9.41 -9.25
CA SER A 29 -5.85 8.61 -10.16
C SER A 29 -4.46 8.38 -9.58
N ALA A 30 -3.86 7.23 -9.87
CA ALA A 30 -2.45 7.00 -9.60
C ALA A 30 -1.60 7.59 -10.73
N SER A 31 -0.46 8.18 -10.37
CA SER A 31 0.56 8.64 -11.33
C SER A 31 1.74 7.70 -11.32
N VAL A 32 2.27 7.38 -12.51
CA VAL A 32 3.47 6.56 -12.67
C VAL A 32 4.62 7.47 -13.11
N THR A 33 5.77 7.32 -12.46
CA THR A 33 6.98 8.08 -12.76
C THR A 33 8.20 7.17 -12.67
N GLU A 34 9.21 7.45 -13.48
CA GLU A 34 10.55 6.88 -13.34
C GLU A 34 11.36 7.78 -12.41
N THR A 35 11.93 7.21 -11.36
CA THR A 35 12.69 7.95 -10.37
C THR A 35 13.66 7.03 -9.63
N GLU A 36 14.38 7.57 -8.66
CA GLU A 36 15.14 6.79 -7.70
C GLU A 36 14.40 6.71 -6.37
N ALA A 37 14.55 5.59 -5.67
CA ALA A 37 13.99 5.39 -4.33
C ALA A 37 14.98 4.69 -3.40
N GLY A 38 14.80 4.93 -2.08
CA GLY A 38 15.70 4.44 -1.05
C GLY A 38 16.82 5.44 -0.71
N PRO A 39 17.80 5.06 0.13
CA PRO A 39 17.82 3.78 0.83
C PRO A 39 16.70 3.66 1.87
N TYR A 40 16.25 2.43 2.13
CA TYR A 40 15.31 2.16 3.21
C TYR A 40 15.94 1.23 4.24
N ARG A 41 15.85 1.61 5.51
CA ARG A 41 16.08 0.75 6.66
C ARG A 41 14.73 0.47 7.30
N TYR A 42 14.39 -0.80 7.55
CA TYR A 42 13.09 -1.17 8.08
C TYR A 42 13.15 -2.40 8.98
N ALA A 43 12.19 -2.50 9.91
CA ALA A 43 12.01 -3.69 10.73
C ALA A 43 10.75 -4.44 10.29
N TYR A 44 10.84 -5.77 10.14
CA TYR A 44 9.79 -6.57 9.54
C TYR A 44 9.60 -7.95 10.18
N LEU A 45 8.47 -8.56 9.88
CA LEU A 45 8.22 -10.00 9.98
C LEU A 45 8.02 -10.59 8.60
N GLU A 46 8.51 -11.82 8.42
CA GLU A 46 8.15 -12.62 7.25
C GLU A 46 6.70 -13.03 7.32
N TYR A 47 6.04 -12.97 6.20
CA TYR A 47 4.65 -13.35 6.05
C TYR A 47 4.48 -14.29 4.87
N GLU A 48 3.74 -15.37 5.09
CA GLU A 48 3.27 -16.26 4.04
C GLU A 48 1.81 -16.61 4.31
N GLY A 49 0.94 -16.30 3.36
CA GLY A 49 -0.50 -16.56 3.51
C GLY A 49 -1.39 -15.72 2.60
N PRO A 50 -2.70 -15.73 2.86
CA PRO A 50 -3.68 -14.98 2.08
C PRO A 50 -3.49 -13.46 2.24
N ILE A 51 -3.63 -12.70 1.15
CA ILE A 51 -3.57 -11.22 1.16
C ILE A 51 -4.51 -10.61 2.21
N SER A 52 -5.70 -11.20 2.40
CA SER A 52 -6.70 -10.71 3.36
C SER A 52 -6.16 -10.61 4.80
N ASN A 53 -5.20 -11.44 5.16
CA ASN A 53 -4.62 -11.51 6.50
C ASN A 53 -3.38 -10.62 6.69
N MET A 54 -2.79 -10.08 5.62
CA MET A 54 -1.60 -9.22 5.70
C MET A 54 -1.79 -8.05 6.67
N ARG A 55 -2.97 -7.44 6.67
CA ARG A 55 -3.29 -6.31 7.53
C ARG A 55 -3.27 -6.66 9.01
N LYS A 56 -3.71 -7.87 9.38
CA LYS A 56 -3.64 -8.38 10.75
C LYS A 56 -2.18 -8.57 11.17
N SER A 57 -1.36 -9.14 10.31
CA SER A 57 0.08 -9.32 10.54
C SER A 57 0.81 -7.99 10.63
N GLN A 58 0.51 -7.03 9.77
CA GLN A 58 1.05 -5.67 9.82
C GLN A 58 0.76 -4.98 11.16
N ARG A 59 -0.46 -5.14 11.69
CA ARG A 59 -0.82 -4.64 13.02
C ARG A 59 -0.01 -5.31 14.13
N GLY A 60 0.28 -6.61 14.00
CA GLY A 60 1.16 -7.34 14.91
C GLY A 60 2.57 -6.76 14.96
N VAL A 61 3.11 -6.34 13.81
CA VAL A 61 4.41 -5.64 13.74
C VAL A 61 4.34 -4.30 14.48
N LEU A 62 3.28 -3.50 14.25
CA LEU A 62 3.10 -2.22 14.94
C LEU A 62 3.06 -2.38 16.47
N ASN A 63 2.42 -3.44 16.96
CA ASN A 63 2.37 -3.70 18.39
C ASN A 63 3.76 -3.96 18.99
N LYS A 64 4.67 -4.60 18.25
CA LYS A 64 6.07 -4.80 18.67
C LYS A 64 6.83 -3.47 18.74
N PHE A 65 6.64 -2.56 17.77
CA PHE A 65 7.18 -1.21 17.84
C PHE A 65 6.71 -0.47 19.09
N THR A 66 5.41 -0.54 19.37
CA THR A 66 4.82 0.09 20.56
C THR A 66 5.37 -0.50 21.86
N ALA A 67 5.48 -1.84 21.95
CA ALA A 67 6.03 -2.52 23.11
C ALA A 67 7.50 -2.15 23.36
N SER A 68 8.29 -2.00 22.30
CA SER A 68 9.69 -1.61 22.35
C SER A 68 9.89 -0.08 22.50
N LYS A 69 8.80 0.70 22.55
CA LYS A 69 8.81 2.18 22.59
C LYS A 69 9.61 2.81 21.45
N VAL A 70 9.65 2.16 20.29
CA VAL A 70 10.28 2.65 19.07
C VAL A 70 9.23 3.31 18.19
N VAL A 71 9.54 4.46 17.62
CA VAL A 71 8.63 5.15 16.70
C VAL A 71 8.66 4.43 15.35
N ALA A 72 7.51 3.93 14.92
CA ALA A 72 7.34 3.37 13.60
C ALA A 72 7.26 4.50 12.56
N GLY A 73 8.01 4.36 11.47
CA GLY A 73 7.91 5.25 10.32
C GLY A 73 6.77 4.86 9.38
N ASP A 74 6.98 5.04 8.07
CA ASP A 74 6.02 4.62 7.05
C ASP A 74 5.83 3.10 7.06
N THR A 75 4.61 2.65 6.77
CA THR A 75 4.37 1.22 6.52
C THR A 75 5.13 0.81 5.27
N ILE A 76 5.88 -0.29 5.36
CA ILE A 76 6.58 -0.90 4.23
C ILE A 76 6.21 -2.36 4.10
N SER A 77 5.91 -2.81 2.86
CA SER A 77 5.70 -4.21 2.54
C SER A 77 6.53 -4.55 1.31
N VAL A 78 7.42 -5.51 1.43
CA VAL A 78 8.17 -6.05 0.29
C VAL A 78 7.47 -7.32 -0.17
N ILE A 79 6.83 -7.26 -1.33
CA ILE A 79 6.06 -8.36 -1.90
C ILE A 79 6.99 -9.21 -2.75
N LEU A 80 7.18 -10.46 -2.35
CA LEU A 80 8.15 -11.38 -2.95
C LEU A 80 7.54 -12.29 -4.02
N THR A 81 6.21 -12.53 -3.96
CA THR A 81 5.51 -13.38 -4.92
C THR A 81 4.29 -12.67 -5.46
N ASP A 82 4.04 -12.81 -6.76
CA ASP A 82 2.82 -12.27 -7.37
C ASP A 82 1.59 -13.01 -6.82
N PRO A 83 0.67 -12.29 -6.16
CA PRO A 83 -0.55 -12.88 -5.62
C PRO A 83 -1.46 -13.50 -6.67
N ARG A 84 -1.38 -13.01 -7.91
CA ARG A 84 -2.16 -13.53 -9.05
C ARG A 84 -1.68 -14.92 -9.47
N ALA A 85 -0.36 -15.12 -9.44
CA ALA A 85 0.26 -16.41 -9.78
C ALA A 85 0.13 -17.46 -8.67
N ALA A 86 -0.04 -17.04 -7.40
CA ALA A 86 0.00 -17.90 -6.22
C ALA A 86 -1.38 -18.15 -5.58
N ASN A 87 -2.47 -18.16 -6.37
CA ASN A 87 -3.85 -18.42 -5.90
C ASN A 87 -4.24 -17.57 -4.67
N GLY A 88 -3.87 -16.29 -4.67
CA GLY A 88 -4.17 -15.36 -3.58
C GLY A 88 -3.31 -15.49 -2.33
N LYS A 89 -2.32 -16.38 -2.32
CA LYS A 89 -1.29 -16.44 -1.29
C LYS A 89 -0.12 -15.56 -1.70
N VAL A 90 0.52 -14.94 -0.70
CA VAL A 90 1.65 -14.05 -0.91
C VAL A 90 2.74 -14.34 0.11
N ARG A 91 3.99 -14.29 -0.35
CA ARG A 91 5.16 -14.18 0.53
C ARG A 91 5.59 -12.73 0.53
N ALA A 92 5.74 -12.17 1.73
CA ALA A 92 6.08 -10.76 1.90
C ALA A 92 6.88 -10.52 3.19
N GLN A 93 7.60 -9.42 3.22
CA GLN A 93 8.13 -8.83 4.44
C GLN A 93 7.23 -7.67 4.83
N LEU A 94 6.59 -7.76 5.99
CA LEU A 94 5.65 -6.75 6.48
C LEU A 94 6.29 -5.98 7.62
N GLY A 95 6.44 -4.66 7.48
CA GLY A 95 7.18 -3.87 8.43
C GLY A 95 6.89 -2.38 8.41
N TYR A 96 7.77 -1.66 9.11
CA TYR A 96 7.79 -0.20 9.16
C TYR A 96 9.22 0.29 8.95
N THR A 97 9.35 1.43 8.29
CA THR A 97 10.66 2.08 8.15
C THR A 97 11.18 2.54 9.51
N LEU A 98 12.50 2.47 9.66
CA LEU A 98 13.25 2.92 10.82
C LEU A 98 14.07 4.14 10.45
N THR A 99 14.26 5.05 11.40
CA THR A 99 15.33 6.06 11.31
C THR A 99 16.68 5.38 11.53
N ASP A 100 17.76 5.99 11.04
CA ASP A 100 19.11 5.42 11.13
C ASP A 100 19.57 5.13 12.55
N THR A 101 19.09 5.92 13.52
CA THR A 101 19.44 5.80 14.94
C THR A 101 18.46 4.93 15.75
N ALA A 102 17.37 4.48 15.15
CA ALA A 102 16.37 3.69 15.88
C ALA A 102 16.89 2.29 16.22
N ILE A 103 16.58 1.84 17.44
CA ILE A 103 16.88 0.49 17.89
C ILE A 103 15.89 -0.47 17.22
N LEU A 104 16.37 -1.66 16.80
CA LEU A 104 15.51 -2.69 16.25
C LEU A 104 14.54 -3.22 17.32
N PRO A 105 13.21 -3.18 17.11
CA PRO A 105 12.25 -3.73 18.05
C PRO A 105 12.44 -5.23 18.23
N GLU A 106 12.28 -5.72 19.45
CA GLU A 106 12.46 -7.12 19.79
C GLU A 106 11.56 -8.05 18.96
N GLY A 107 12.15 -9.14 18.47
CA GLY A 107 11.46 -10.15 17.67
C GLY A 107 11.05 -9.69 16.28
N LEU A 108 11.65 -8.62 15.77
CA LEU A 108 11.60 -8.23 14.36
C LEU A 108 12.96 -8.49 13.69
N LYS A 109 12.94 -8.69 12.38
CA LYS A 109 14.13 -8.74 11.54
C LYS A 109 14.40 -7.36 10.96
N GLU A 110 15.67 -7.05 10.73
CA GLU A 110 16.06 -5.83 10.04
C GLU A 110 16.26 -6.08 8.55
N GLY A 111 15.76 -5.17 7.73
CA GLY A 111 15.91 -5.19 6.30
C GLY A 111 16.49 -3.88 5.79
N HIS A 112 17.23 -3.98 4.70
CA HIS A 112 17.81 -2.85 4.00
C HIS A 112 17.50 -2.94 2.52
N ILE A 113 17.07 -1.83 1.93
CA ILE A 113 16.90 -1.67 0.49
C ILE A 113 17.79 -0.52 0.07
N ALA A 114 18.78 -0.79 -0.77
CA ALA A 114 19.67 0.25 -1.30
C ALA A 114 18.90 1.22 -2.21
N GLN A 115 19.43 2.42 -2.38
CA GLN A 115 18.93 3.34 -3.41
C GLN A 115 19.02 2.68 -4.78
N ARG A 116 17.95 2.79 -5.56
CA ARG A 116 17.83 2.14 -6.86
C ARG A 116 16.88 2.88 -7.80
N PRO A 117 17.10 2.79 -9.12
CA PRO A 117 16.14 3.28 -10.09
C PRO A 117 14.87 2.41 -10.09
N ILE A 118 13.72 3.07 -10.12
CA ILE A 118 12.42 2.42 -10.00
C ILE A 118 11.40 3.01 -10.98
N TYR A 119 10.36 2.21 -11.24
CA TYR A 119 9.04 2.70 -11.62
C TYR A 119 8.22 2.88 -10.34
N ALA A 120 7.71 4.10 -10.10
CA ALA A 120 6.92 4.42 -8.93
C ALA A 120 5.49 4.78 -9.35
N ALA A 121 4.50 4.00 -8.89
CA ALA A 121 3.10 4.37 -8.99
C ALA A 121 2.63 4.95 -7.65
N ARG A 122 2.18 6.21 -7.66
CA ARG A 122 1.79 6.95 -6.45
C ARG A 122 0.34 7.37 -6.51
N VAL A 123 -0.40 7.17 -5.41
CA VAL A 123 -1.80 7.59 -5.28
C VAL A 123 -2.11 8.05 -3.86
N GLN A 124 -2.98 9.06 -3.75
CA GLN A 124 -3.56 9.49 -2.48
C GLN A 124 -4.94 8.86 -2.33
N ALA A 125 -5.05 7.84 -1.50
CA ALA A 125 -6.30 7.13 -1.25
C ALA A 125 -6.26 6.41 0.11
N ALA A 126 -7.43 5.93 0.55
CA ALA A 126 -7.50 5.03 1.69
C ALA A 126 -6.72 3.74 1.41
N VAL A 127 -6.08 3.19 2.44
CA VAL A 127 -5.23 1.99 2.35
C VAL A 127 -5.93 0.77 1.72
N LEU A 128 -7.26 0.76 1.70
CA LEU A 128 -8.06 -0.29 1.06
C LEU A 128 -8.12 -0.17 -0.46
N LEU A 129 -8.11 1.06 -0.97
CA LEU A 129 -8.29 1.36 -2.40
C LEU A 129 -6.95 1.60 -3.10
N ALA A 130 -5.97 2.09 -2.35
CA ALA A 130 -4.71 2.56 -2.90
C ALA A 130 -3.90 1.48 -3.64
N PRO A 131 -3.72 0.24 -3.12
CA PRO A 131 -2.94 -0.77 -3.81
C PRO A 131 -3.49 -1.13 -5.19
N SER A 132 -4.81 -1.41 -5.30
CA SER A 132 -5.41 -1.78 -6.58
C SER A 132 -5.22 -0.71 -7.65
N LYS A 133 -5.35 0.57 -7.27
CA LYS A 133 -5.14 1.71 -8.18
C LYS A 133 -3.68 1.84 -8.64
N ALA A 134 -2.73 1.67 -7.71
CA ALA A 134 -1.31 1.77 -8.01
C ALA A 134 -0.84 0.60 -8.90
N TYR A 135 -1.26 -0.62 -8.60
CA TYR A 135 -0.94 -1.79 -9.42
C TYR A 135 -1.55 -1.69 -10.82
N GLN A 136 -2.80 -1.22 -10.94
CA GLN A 136 -3.43 -0.99 -12.23
C GLN A 136 -2.65 0.04 -13.05
N ALA A 137 -2.39 1.20 -12.49
CA ALA A 137 -1.67 2.27 -13.19
C ALA A 137 -0.26 1.85 -13.61
N LEU A 138 0.45 1.11 -12.74
CA LEU A 138 1.78 0.58 -13.08
C LEU A 138 1.69 -0.45 -14.20
N SER A 139 0.71 -1.37 -14.16
CA SER A 139 0.49 -2.36 -15.23
C SER A 139 0.23 -1.68 -16.56
N ASP A 140 -0.73 -0.74 -16.60
CA ASP A 140 -1.12 -0.02 -17.82
C ASP A 140 0.09 0.75 -18.42
N SER A 141 0.90 1.37 -17.54
CA SER A 141 2.10 2.10 -17.97
C SER A 141 3.18 1.18 -18.54
N LEU A 142 3.39 0.01 -17.94
CA LEU A 142 4.38 -0.97 -18.38
C LEU A 142 3.95 -1.67 -19.67
N GLU A 143 2.68 -2.02 -19.80
CA GLU A 143 2.12 -2.66 -21.01
C GLU A 143 2.33 -1.80 -22.26
N SER A 144 2.23 -0.49 -22.14
CA SER A 144 2.52 0.45 -23.24
C SER A 144 3.96 0.33 -23.78
N SER A 145 4.86 -0.21 -22.96
CA SER A 145 6.29 -0.42 -23.28
C SER A 145 6.64 -1.91 -23.45
N GLY A 146 5.64 -2.79 -23.54
CA GLY A 146 5.84 -4.25 -23.66
C GLY A 146 6.45 -4.89 -22.42
N LYS A 147 6.35 -4.25 -21.26
CA LYS A 147 6.87 -4.73 -19.97
C LYS A 147 5.74 -5.22 -19.06
N THR A 148 6.09 -5.99 -18.06
CA THR A 148 5.17 -6.48 -17.02
C THR A 148 5.71 -6.17 -15.64
N ILE A 149 4.85 -6.26 -14.62
CA ILE A 149 5.27 -6.09 -13.23
C ILE A 149 6.14 -7.29 -12.84
N VAL A 150 7.33 -6.99 -12.28
CA VAL A 150 8.30 -7.98 -11.82
C VAL A 150 8.46 -7.87 -10.30
N MET A 151 8.50 -9.02 -9.63
CA MET A 151 8.76 -9.09 -8.19
C MET A 151 10.27 -9.12 -7.90
N PRO A 152 10.71 -8.60 -6.74
CA PRO A 152 9.88 -8.03 -5.68
C PRO A 152 9.40 -6.63 -5.97
N THR A 153 8.19 -6.29 -5.49
CA THR A 153 7.72 -4.91 -5.42
C THR A 153 7.78 -4.42 -3.98
N VAL A 154 7.92 -3.10 -3.81
CA VAL A 154 7.89 -2.44 -2.50
C VAL A 154 6.68 -1.54 -2.43
N GLU A 155 5.85 -1.76 -1.43
CA GLU A 155 4.69 -0.96 -1.12
C GLU A 155 4.97 -0.08 0.09
N LEU A 156 4.84 1.22 -0.05
CA LEU A 156 4.97 2.19 1.03
C LEU A 156 3.63 2.88 1.25
N TYR A 157 3.22 3.02 2.51
CA TYR A 157 2.05 3.79 2.86
C TYR A 157 2.36 4.78 3.97
N ARG A 158 2.17 6.06 3.66
CA ARG A 158 2.32 7.20 4.58
C ARG A 158 0.95 7.78 4.89
N PRO A 159 0.45 7.67 6.14
CA PRO A 159 -0.80 8.31 6.55
C PRO A 159 -0.67 9.84 6.43
N ALA A 160 -1.71 10.51 5.96
CA ALA A 160 -1.74 11.99 5.85
C ALA A 160 -1.97 12.70 7.20
N GLY A 161 -1.94 11.99 8.33
CA GLY A 161 -2.12 12.50 9.69
C GLY A 161 -3.02 11.61 10.53
N LYS A 162 -3.11 11.89 11.84
CA LYS A 162 -3.82 11.02 12.81
C LYS A 162 -5.32 10.89 12.56
N ALA A 163 -5.95 11.89 11.94
CA ALA A 163 -7.40 11.94 11.71
C ALA A 163 -7.81 11.53 10.28
N ASN A 164 -6.88 11.50 9.32
CA ASN A 164 -7.20 11.21 7.93
C ASN A 164 -7.04 9.72 7.62
N ARG A 165 -8.12 9.12 7.09
CA ARG A 165 -8.11 7.75 6.55
C ARG A 165 -7.42 7.65 5.19
N ILE A 166 -7.08 8.80 4.59
CA ILE A 166 -6.35 8.91 3.33
C ILE A 166 -4.87 9.06 3.64
N GLY A 167 -4.04 8.39 2.86
CA GLY A 167 -2.59 8.52 2.90
C GLY A 167 -2.01 8.46 1.50
N THR A 168 -0.72 8.64 1.40
CA THR A 168 0.02 8.45 0.16
C THR A 168 0.50 7.00 0.11
N PHE A 169 0.03 6.27 -0.88
CA PHE A 169 0.54 4.95 -1.23
C PHE A 169 1.50 5.07 -2.41
N THR A 170 2.64 4.42 -2.30
CA THR A 170 3.63 4.32 -3.37
C THR A 170 3.96 2.85 -3.60
N LEU A 171 3.76 2.38 -4.82
CA LEU A 171 4.21 1.08 -5.30
C LEU A 171 5.49 1.28 -6.09
N GLU A 172 6.55 0.58 -5.72
CA GLU A 172 7.85 0.66 -6.37
C GLU A 172 8.21 -0.69 -6.99
N MET A 173 8.67 -0.67 -8.22
CA MET A 173 9.26 -1.80 -8.92
C MET A 173 10.64 -1.39 -9.44
N SER A 174 11.66 -2.21 -9.25
CA SER A 174 13.00 -1.96 -9.82
C SER A 174 12.95 -1.97 -11.35
N ARG A 175 13.72 -1.06 -11.95
CA ARG A 175 13.86 -0.96 -13.41
C ARG A 175 14.74 -2.06 -13.95
#